data_6f212441bda8b7112128e612d8838ce9
#
_entry.id   6f212441bda8b7112128e612d8838ce9
#
_cell.length_a   1.000
_cell.length_b   1.000
_cell.length_c   1.000
_cell.angle_alpha   90.00
_cell.angle_beta   90.00
_cell.angle_gamma   90.00
#
_symmetry.space_group_name_H-M   'P 1'
#
loop_
_entity.id
_entity.type
_entity.pdbx_description
1 polymer ?
#
loop_
_entity_poly.entity_id
_entity_poly.type
_entity_poly.pdbx_seq_one_letter_code
_entity_poly.pdbx_strand_id
1 'polypeptide(L)'
;MSEQPQLLPCTIVIEWENAIDVHDEWASRAIQGLERELAATAGQLPAKPVVSYLYNSEALGPDVISKAIAGAGPNLSDHATVEIVPTEGLSYYELKNLGAARANTEVTIFLDSDAAPQPGWLSGMVAPFNDPAIMAVGGITVLAREDFLSRTLALTWIFGLYEEREQTAASWGIYANNTAVRTSFFKTRPFPKLSTFKYSCVFWLRSILADGHKYVRVADALTIHAPHPGYGFFIWRAWVTGIDRDFYVTQTRTAWRLGRAFKAITFFVSRVVRAWWRIITKHRLVGMPAWQVPGAMVVGFAYSAALFAGQMWSLIGGPAAMRLFSRPPVAALPASAAPGDARIGQPGPATPAKQ
;
A
#
# COMPACT_ATOMS: atom_id res chain seq x y z
N MET A 1 4.82 -35.54 -8.15
CA MET A 1 4.09 -34.25 -8.17
C MET A 1 3.86 -33.89 -6.70
N SER A 2 4.53 -32.87 -6.17
CA SER A 2 4.24 -32.40 -4.81
C SER A 2 2.83 -31.79 -4.82
N GLU A 3 1.92 -32.31 -3.99
CA GLU A 3 0.63 -31.68 -3.78
C GLU A 3 0.85 -30.22 -3.37
N GLN A 4 0.27 -29.29 -4.14
CA GLN A 4 0.28 -27.89 -3.73
C GLN A 4 -0.53 -27.77 -2.45
N PRO A 5 -0.05 -27.00 -1.44
CA PRO A 5 -0.76 -26.87 -0.18
C PRO A 5 -2.14 -26.25 -0.43
N GLN A 6 -3.16 -26.84 0.17
CA GLN A 6 -4.52 -26.31 0.13
C GLN A 6 -4.55 -24.96 0.86
N LEU A 7 -5.14 -23.95 0.23
CA LEU A 7 -5.30 -22.63 0.81
C LEU A 7 -6.56 -22.58 1.69
N LEU A 8 -6.54 -21.72 2.71
CA LEU A 8 -7.72 -21.51 3.54
C LEU A 8 -8.75 -20.62 2.84
N PRO A 9 -10.07 -20.74 3.18
CA PRO A 9 -11.09 -19.83 2.67
C PRO A 9 -10.77 -18.39 3.02
N CYS A 10 -10.88 -17.47 2.04
CA CYS A 10 -10.52 -16.09 2.24
C CYS A 10 -11.57 -15.10 1.70
N THR A 11 -11.59 -13.92 2.33
CA THR A 11 -12.30 -12.72 1.85
C THR A 11 -11.27 -11.65 1.52
N ILE A 12 -11.37 -11.06 0.33
CA ILE A 12 -10.53 -9.95 -0.11
C ILE A 12 -11.35 -8.66 0.02
N VAL A 13 -10.90 -7.77 0.88
CA VAL A 13 -11.52 -6.48 1.18
C VAL A 13 -10.77 -5.39 0.42
N ILE A 14 -11.45 -4.72 -0.49
CA ILE A 14 -10.91 -3.65 -1.33
C ILE A 14 -11.65 -2.37 -1.03
N GLU A 15 -10.95 -1.36 -0.51
CA GLU A 15 -11.51 -0.04 -0.41
C GLU A 15 -11.32 0.71 -1.74
N TRP A 16 -12.35 1.41 -2.19
CA TRP A 16 -12.34 2.05 -3.51
C TRP A 16 -11.92 3.53 -3.48
N GLU A 17 -11.63 4.10 -2.33
CA GLU A 17 -11.28 5.52 -2.22
C GLU A 17 -9.96 5.87 -2.90
N ASN A 18 -8.99 4.96 -2.88
CA ASN A 18 -7.71 5.20 -3.55
C ASN A 18 -7.84 5.20 -5.07
N ALA A 19 -8.78 4.45 -5.64
CA ALA A 19 -9.02 4.44 -7.09
C ALA A 19 -9.50 5.79 -7.64
N ILE A 20 -10.17 6.61 -6.81
CA ILE A 20 -10.64 7.94 -7.19
C ILE A 20 -9.44 8.88 -7.44
N ASP A 21 -8.30 8.61 -6.83
CA ASP A 21 -7.13 9.48 -6.84
C ASP A 21 -6.09 9.11 -7.89
N VAL A 22 -6.27 7.98 -8.54
CA VAL A 22 -5.35 7.49 -9.56
C VAL A 22 -6.07 7.39 -10.91
N HIS A 23 -5.31 7.24 -11.97
CA HIS A 23 -5.89 6.99 -13.29
C HIS A 23 -6.71 5.69 -13.31
N ASP A 24 -7.81 5.67 -14.02
CA ASP A 24 -8.68 4.49 -14.22
C ASP A 24 -7.90 3.24 -14.65
N GLU A 25 -6.79 3.44 -15.36
CA GLU A 25 -5.89 2.37 -15.77
C GLU A 25 -5.32 1.58 -14.59
N TRP A 26 -5.02 2.23 -13.45
CA TRP A 26 -4.44 1.54 -12.30
C TRP A 26 -5.48 0.72 -11.54
N ALA A 27 -6.71 1.22 -11.42
CA ALA A 27 -7.81 0.43 -10.90
C ALA A 27 -8.08 -0.78 -11.81
N SER A 28 -8.02 -0.60 -13.13
CA SER A 28 -8.15 -1.68 -14.11
C SER A 28 -7.02 -2.72 -13.96
N ARG A 29 -5.76 -2.29 -13.81
CA ARG A 29 -4.62 -3.20 -13.58
C ARG A 29 -4.75 -3.98 -12.27
N ALA A 30 -5.28 -3.35 -11.22
CA ALA A 30 -5.53 -4.02 -9.94
C ALA A 30 -6.59 -5.12 -10.08
N ILE A 31 -7.71 -4.83 -10.77
CA ILE A 31 -8.78 -5.81 -11.05
C ILE A 31 -8.25 -6.96 -11.90
N GLN A 32 -7.52 -6.67 -13.00
CA GLN A 32 -6.92 -7.68 -13.86
C GLN A 32 -5.91 -8.56 -13.12
N GLY A 33 -5.08 -7.95 -12.26
CA GLY A 33 -4.14 -8.69 -11.41
C GLY A 33 -4.86 -9.63 -10.47
N LEU A 34 -5.93 -9.16 -9.84
CA LEU A 34 -6.75 -9.95 -8.94
C LEU A 34 -7.44 -11.11 -9.67
N GLU A 35 -8.06 -10.88 -10.84
CA GLU A 35 -8.69 -11.92 -11.64
C GLU A 35 -7.69 -13.03 -12.00
N ARG A 36 -6.49 -12.66 -12.47
CA ARG A 36 -5.43 -13.63 -12.79
C ARG A 36 -5.03 -14.48 -11.58
N GLU A 37 -4.87 -13.88 -10.41
CA GLU A 37 -4.50 -14.59 -9.18
C GLU A 37 -5.60 -15.56 -8.74
N LEU A 38 -6.85 -15.14 -8.78
CA LEU A 38 -8.01 -15.97 -8.45
C LEU A 38 -8.16 -17.15 -9.42
N ALA A 39 -7.99 -16.92 -10.72
CA ALA A 39 -8.00 -17.97 -11.72
C ALA A 39 -6.86 -18.99 -11.50
N ALA A 40 -5.64 -18.50 -11.22
CA ALA A 40 -4.47 -19.34 -11.00
C ALA A 40 -4.56 -20.20 -9.73
N THR A 41 -5.33 -19.77 -8.73
CA THR A 41 -5.46 -20.44 -7.43
C THR A 41 -6.79 -21.17 -7.24
N ALA A 42 -7.69 -21.15 -8.23
CA ALA A 42 -9.04 -21.74 -8.14
C ALA A 42 -9.03 -23.21 -7.67
N GLY A 43 -8.06 -24.01 -8.14
CA GLY A 43 -7.91 -25.42 -7.73
C GLY A 43 -7.30 -25.65 -6.34
N GLN A 44 -6.79 -24.60 -5.69
CA GLN A 44 -6.16 -24.67 -4.37
C GLN A 44 -7.10 -24.18 -3.25
N LEU A 45 -8.17 -23.50 -3.61
CA LEU A 45 -9.16 -22.96 -2.67
C LEU A 45 -10.32 -23.92 -2.48
N PRO A 46 -10.80 -24.15 -1.25
CA PRO A 46 -11.92 -25.05 -0.98
C PRO A 46 -13.27 -24.51 -1.46
N ALA A 47 -13.36 -23.19 -1.66
CA ALA A 47 -14.54 -22.49 -2.18
C ALA A 47 -14.11 -21.19 -2.87
N LYS A 48 -15.00 -20.62 -3.69
CA LYS A 48 -14.79 -19.29 -4.28
C LYS A 48 -14.57 -18.24 -3.17
N PRO A 49 -13.49 -17.43 -3.24
CA PRO A 49 -13.30 -16.32 -2.31
C PRO A 49 -14.41 -15.28 -2.44
N VAL A 50 -14.62 -14.50 -1.41
CA VAL A 50 -15.46 -13.30 -1.48
C VAL A 50 -14.55 -12.10 -1.78
N VAL A 51 -14.89 -11.29 -2.77
CA VAL A 51 -14.24 -10.02 -3.06
C VAL A 51 -15.22 -8.90 -2.76
N SER A 52 -14.99 -8.16 -1.68
CA SER A 52 -15.86 -7.09 -1.22
C SER A 52 -15.22 -5.72 -1.56
N TYR A 53 -15.83 -4.98 -2.47
CA TYR A 53 -15.50 -3.60 -2.79
C TYR A 53 -16.32 -2.66 -1.91
N LEU A 54 -15.64 -1.90 -1.03
CA LEU A 54 -16.27 -0.95 -0.13
C LEU A 54 -15.98 0.49 -0.60
N TYR A 55 -17.00 1.35 -0.62
CA TYR A 55 -16.88 2.73 -1.07
C TYR A 55 -17.86 3.67 -0.37
N ASN A 56 -17.50 4.95 -0.27
CA ASN A 56 -18.43 5.98 0.23
C ASN A 56 -19.36 6.42 -0.90
N SER A 57 -20.65 6.16 -0.74
CA SER A 57 -21.70 6.44 -1.73
C SER A 57 -21.91 7.94 -1.99
N GLU A 58 -21.47 8.80 -1.08
CA GLU A 58 -21.46 10.26 -1.27
C GLU A 58 -20.46 10.70 -2.36
N ALA A 59 -19.39 9.94 -2.58
CA ALA A 59 -18.33 10.26 -3.53
C ALA A 59 -18.54 9.59 -4.90
N LEU A 60 -19.17 8.40 -4.93
CA LEU A 60 -19.30 7.56 -6.12
C LEU A 60 -20.64 6.82 -6.17
N GLY A 61 -21.17 6.62 -7.38
CA GLY A 61 -22.27 5.69 -7.61
C GLY A 61 -21.80 4.23 -7.76
N PRO A 62 -22.65 3.23 -7.46
CA PRO A 62 -22.31 1.81 -7.58
C PRO A 62 -21.93 1.40 -9.02
N ASP A 63 -22.48 2.10 -10.01
CA ASP A 63 -22.24 1.83 -11.43
C ASP A 63 -20.78 2.04 -11.84
N VAL A 64 -20.04 2.93 -11.15
CA VAL A 64 -18.63 3.21 -11.44
C VAL A 64 -17.80 1.95 -11.19
N ILE A 65 -18.01 1.32 -10.03
CA ILE A 65 -17.28 0.11 -9.64
C ILE A 65 -17.70 -1.07 -10.52
N SER A 66 -19.01 -1.23 -10.75
CA SER A 66 -19.54 -2.30 -11.62
C SER A 66 -19.00 -2.21 -13.04
N LYS A 67 -18.92 -1.00 -13.61
CA LYS A 67 -18.34 -0.76 -14.94
C LYS A 67 -16.84 -1.04 -14.98
N ALA A 68 -16.10 -0.63 -13.95
CA ALA A 68 -14.67 -0.90 -13.84
C ALA A 68 -14.41 -2.42 -13.80
N ILE A 69 -15.17 -3.16 -13.00
CA ILE A 69 -15.06 -4.63 -12.92
C ILE A 69 -15.41 -5.26 -14.27
N ALA A 70 -16.55 -4.90 -14.88
CA ALA A 70 -16.98 -5.46 -16.17
C ALA A 70 -15.96 -5.18 -17.31
N GLY A 71 -15.31 -4.01 -17.27
CA GLY A 71 -14.31 -3.63 -18.27
C GLY A 71 -12.93 -4.26 -18.08
N ALA A 72 -12.51 -4.45 -16.84
CA ALA A 72 -11.13 -4.85 -16.51
C ALA A 72 -10.99 -6.32 -16.07
N GLY A 73 -12.05 -6.90 -15.48
CA GLY A 73 -12.07 -8.27 -14.98
C GLY A 73 -13.38 -8.96 -15.32
N PRO A 74 -13.71 -9.17 -16.60
CA PRO A 74 -15.01 -9.71 -17.03
C PRO A 74 -15.29 -11.10 -16.47
N ASN A 75 -14.26 -11.89 -16.16
CA ASN A 75 -14.40 -13.24 -15.62
C ASN A 75 -14.19 -13.30 -14.09
N LEU A 76 -14.09 -12.15 -13.42
CA LEU A 76 -13.86 -12.11 -11.97
C LEU A 76 -14.93 -12.91 -11.20
N SER A 77 -16.20 -12.82 -11.62
CA SER A 77 -17.32 -13.55 -11.01
C SER A 77 -17.26 -15.06 -11.23
N ASP A 78 -16.48 -15.54 -12.21
CA ASP A 78 -16.27 -16.98 -12.41
C ASP A 78 -15.38 -17.57 -11.32
N HIS A 79 -14.51 -16.74 -10.73
CA HIS A 79 -13.50 -17.14 -9.76
C HIS A 79 -13.79 -16.67 -8.33
N ALA A 80 -14.69 -15.69 -8.14
CA ALA A 80 -15.02 -15.14 -6.84
C ALA A 80 -16.50 -14.76 -6.72
N THR A 81 -16.99 -14.66 -5.48
CA THR A 81 -18.25 -13.97 -5.18
C THR A 81 -17.95 -12.48 -5.01
N VAL A 82 -18.45 -11.64 -5.90
CA VAL A 82 -18.19 -10.20 -5.90
C VAL A 82 -19.31 -9.46 -5.16
N GLU A 83 -18.95 -8.64 -4.17
CA GLU A 83 -19.86 -7.77 -3.43
C GLU A 83 -19.45 -6.31 -3.61
N ILE A 84 -20.40 -5.42 -3.87
CA ILE A 84 -20.20 -3.95 -3.90
C ILE A 84 -20.98 -3.37 -2.73
N VAL A 85 -20.28 -2.82 -1.76
CA VAL A 85 -20.82 -2.43 -0.45
C VAL A 85 -20.77 -0.91 -0.30
N PRO A 86 -21.91 -0.21 -0.45
CA PRO A 86 -21.98 1.22 -0.19
C PRO A 86 -21.85 1.50 1.32
N THR A 87 -21.17 2.59 1.63
CA THR A 87 -20.99 3.11 2.99
C THR A 87 -21.13 4.62 2.99
N GLU A 88 -21.14 5.25 4.15
CA GLU A 88 -21.26 6.71 4.30
C GLU A 88 -20.21 7.22 5.29
N GLY A 89 -19.38 8.18 4.85
CA GLY A 89 -18.45 8.91 5.70
C GLY A 89 -17.38 8.09 6.41
N LEU A 90 -17.09 6.86 5.96
CA LEU A 90 -16.07 6.02 6.57
C LEU A 90 -14.67 6.35 6.04
N SER A 91 -13.72 6.41 6.95
CA SER A 91 -12.31 6.59 6.60
C SER A 91 -11.70 5.28 6.07
N TYR A 92 -10.54 5.39 5.43
CA TYR A 92 -9.75 4.28 4.87
C TYR A 92 -9.66 3.04 5.79
N TYR A 93 -9.34 3.21 7.07
CA TYR A 93 -9.25 2.10 8.00
C TYR A 93 -10.62 1.60 8.48
N GLU A 94 -11.60 2.48 8.57
CA GLU A 94 -12.97 2.10 8.94
C GLU A 94 -13.62 1.26 7.85
N LEU A 95 -13.36 1.55 6.56
CA LEU A 95 -13.78 0.70 5.43
C LEU A 95 -13.16 -0.71 5.55
N LYS A 96 -11.86 -0.81 5.81
CA LYS A 96 -11.19 -2.11 6.00
C LYS A 96 -11.73 -2.87 7.21
N ASN A 97 -11.96 -2.18 8.33
CA ASN A 97 -12.55 -2.77 9.53
C ASN A 97 -13.97 -3.30 9.27
N LEU A 98 -14.80 -2.54 8.53
CA LEU A 98 -16.13 -2.96 8.15
C LEU A 98 -16.09 -4.19 7.25
N GLY A 99 -15.22 -4.22 6.24
CA GLY A 99 -15.05 -5.36 5.35
C GLY A 99 -14.67 -6.62 6.12
N ALA A 100 -13.71 -6.52 7.06
CA ALA A 100 -13.33 -7.64 7.92
C ALA A 100 -14.43 -8.07 8.89
N ALA A 101 -15.23 -7.13 9.42
CA ALA A 101 -16.36 -7.46 10.29
C ALA A 101 -17.43 -8.27 9.55
N ARG A 102 -17.64 -8.01 8.26
CA ARG A 102 -18.57 -8.74 7.38
C ARG A 102 -18.04 -10.10 6.92
N ALA A 103 -16.71 -10.27 6.85
CA ALA A 103 -16.08 -11.51 6.37
C ALA A 103 -16.44 -12.72 7.25
N ASN A 104 -16.79 -13.84 6.61
CA ASN A 104 -17.14 -15.10 7.29
C ASN A 104 -16.16 -16.23 6.93
N THR A 105 -15.03 -15.91 6.34
CA THR A 105 -13.94 -16.82 5.96
C THR A 105 -12.84 -16.82 7.02
N GLU A 106 -11.91 -17.78 6.96
CA GLU A 106 -10.83 -17.89 7.93
C GLU A 106 -9.80 -16.76 7.80
N VAL A 107 -9.56 -16.29 6.58
CA VAL A 107 -8.58 -15.25 6.28
C VAL A 107 -9.26 -14.04 5.66
N THR A 108 -8.94 -12.85 6.12
CA THR A 108 -9.30 -11.58 5.49
C THR A 108 -8.05 -10.92 4.92
N ILE A 109 -8.08 -10.55 3.64
CA ILE A 109 -6.98 -9.88 2.94
C ILE A 109 -7.41 -8.45 2.65
N PHE A 110 -6.59 -7.49 3.01
CA PHE A 110 -6.75 -6.07 2.66
C PHE A 110 -5.91 -5.75 1.44
N LEU A 111 -6.55 -5.27 0.40
CA LEU A 111 -5.93 -4.82 -0.85
C LEU A 111 -6.44 -3.41 -1.16
N ASP A 112 -5.57 -2.50 -1.59
CA ASP A 112 -6.00 -1.20 -2.08
C ASP A 112 -6.42 -1.31 -3.56
N SER A 113 -7.39 -0.51 -3.96
CA SER A 113 -7.94 -0.52 -5.32
C SER A 113 -6.96 -0.05 -6.41
N ASP A 114 -5.84 0.52 -6.01
CA ASP A 114 -4.74 0.98 -6.87
C ASP A 114 -3.46 0.12 -6.74
N ALA A 115 -3.57 -1.04 -6.11
CA ALA A 115 -2.47 -1.99 -5.91
C ALA A 115 -2.72 -3.29 -6.71
N ALA A 116 -1.94 -3.50 -7.77
CA ALA A 116 -2.10 -4.63 -8.69
C ALA A 116 -1.34 -5.88 -8.19
N PRO A 117 -2.05 -6.97 -7.82
CA PRO A 117 -1.43 -8.23 -7.44
C PRO A 117 -0.55 -8.81 -8.56
N GLN A 118 0.58 -9.40 -8.17
CA GLN A 118 1.51 -10.07 -9.08
C GLN A 118 1.41 -11.59 -8.93
N PRO A 119 1.89 -12.38 -9.90
CA PRO A 119 1.82 -13.85 -9.85
C PRO A 119 2.34 -14.42 -8.53
N GLY A 120 1.53 -15.29 -7.88
CA GLY A 120 1.83 -15.89 -6.59
C GLY A 120 1.37 -15.07 -5.38
N TRP A 121 0.78 -13.91 -5.58
CA TRP A 121 0.35 -13.03 -4.50
C TRP A 121 -0.67 -13.71 -3.57
N LEU A 122 -1.73 -14.31 -4.12
CA LEU A 122 -2.80 -14.88 -3.29
C LEU A 122 -2.30 -16.07 -2.48
N SER A 123 -1.51 -16.95 -3.09
CA SER A 123 -0.88 -18.07 -2.37
C SER A 123 0.07 -17.57 -1.28
N GLY A 124 0.88 -16.56 -1.58
CA GLY A 124 1.78 -15.94 -0.60
C GLY A 124 1.06 -15.29 0.58
N MET A 125 -0.13 -14.73 0.35
CA MET A 125 -0.95 -14.11 1.41
C MET A 125 -1.67 -15.14 2.29
N VAL A 126 -2.08 -16.28 1.73
CA VAL A 126 -2.95 -17.23 2.44
C VAL A 126 -2.19 -18.44 3.00
N ALA A 127 -1.23 -19.02 2.28
CA ALA A 127 -0.55 -20.24 2.69
C ALA A 127 0.11 -20.19 4.08
N PRO A 128 0.68 -19.05 4.54
CA PRO A 128 1.26 -19.00 5.89
C PRO A 128 0.26 -19.28 7.01
N PHE A 129 -1.05 -19.05 6.79
CA PHE A 129 -2.08 -19.31 7.81
C PHE A 129 -2.35 -20.80 8.06
N ASN A 130 -1.74 -21.71 7.30
CA ASN A 130 -1.71 -23.12 7.65
C ASN A 130 -0.95 -23.39 8.98
N ASP A 131 -0.06 -22.46 9.39
CA ASP A 131 0.41 -22.38 10.78
C ASP A 131 -0.64 -21.62 11.63
N PRO A 132 -1.33 -22.29 12.57
CA PRO A 132 -2.35 -21.66 13.40
C PRO A 132 -1.81 -20.55 14.32
N ALA A 133 -0.50 -20.50 14.54
CA ALA A 133 0.14 -19.46 15.34
C ALA A 133 0.24 -18.12 14.59
N ILE A 134 0.14 -18.11 13.26
CA ILE A 134 0.24 -16.87 12.47
C ILE A 134 -1.11 -16.13 12.51
N MET A 135 -1.07 -14.90 13.03
CA MET A 135 -2.24 -14.03 13.12
C MET A 135 -2.31 -13.00 11.99
N ALA A 136 -1.17 -12.67 11.40
CA ALA A 136 -1.13 -11.72 10.29
C ALA A 136 0.03 -12.00 9.32
N VAL A 137 -0.19 -11.67 8.05
CA VAL A 137 0.76 -11.77 6.95
C VAL A 137 0.83 -10.43 6.26
N GLY A 138 2.03 -9.90 6.05
CA GLY A 138 2.27 -8.72 5.22
C GLY A 138 2.89 -9.13 3.88
N GLY A 139 2.34 -8.63 2.79
CA GLY A 139 2.99 -8.70 1.50
C GLY A 139 4.01 -7.58 1.29
N ILE A 140 4.61 -7.58 0.12
CA ILE A 140 5.51 -6.53 -0.35
C ILE A 140 4.76 -5.66 -1.35
N THR A 141 4.81 -4.36 -1.13
CA THR A 141 4.29 -3.37 -2.07
C THR A 141 5.47 -2.61 -2.66
N VAL A 142 5.51 -2.49 -3.96
CA VAL A 142 6.48 -1.68 -4.71
C VAL A 142 5.75 -0.63 -5.52
N LEU A 143 6.41 0.49 -5.81
CA LEU A 143 5.82 1.55 -6.62
C LEU A 143 6.06 1.29 -8.11
N ALA A 144 5.06 1.55 -8.94
CA ALA A 144 5.24 1.59 -10.39
C ALA A 144 6.25 2.69 -10.79
N ARG A 145 7.01 2.47 -11.87
CA ARG A 145 8.19 3.28 -12.24
C ARG A 145 8.05 3.82 -13.67
N GLU A 146 6.97 4.52 -13.94
CA GLU A 146 6.62 4.92 -15.31
C GLU A 146 7.36 6.18 -15.76
N ASP A 147 7.51 7.16 -14.86
CA ASP A 147 8.10 8.46 -15.16
C ASP A 147 9.23 8.84 -14.19
N PHE A 148 9.77 10.04 -14.37
CA PHE A 148 10.82 10.58 -13.50
C PHE A 148 10.39 10.69 -12.05
N LEU A 149 9.15 11.15 -11.79
CA LEU A 149 8.65 11.34 -10.42
C LEU A 149 8.44 9.99 -9.74
N SER A 150 7.78 9.05 -10.39
CA SER A 150 7.52 7.70 -9.84
C SER A 150 8.83 6.93 -9.58
N ARG A 151 9.84 7.05 -10.46
CA ARG A 151 11.19 6.49 -10.24
C ARG A 151 11.86 7.11 -9.02
N THR A 152 11.75 8.44 -8.86
CA THR A 152 12.30 9.15 -7.70
C THR A 152 11.60 8.72 -6.42
N LEU A 153 10.27 8.57 -6.45
CA LEU A 153 9.48 8.10 -5.32
C LEU A 153 9.80 6.67 -4.92
N ALA A 154 10.02 5.77 -5.87
CA ALA A 154 10.44 4.40 -5.60
C ALA A 154 11.76 4.34 -4.81
N LEU A 155 12.64 5.33 -4.98
CA LEU A 155 13.89 5.45 -4.24
C LEU A 155 13.75 6.14 -2.88
N THR A 156 12.73 6.97 -2.68
CA THR A 156 12.69 7.89 -1.54
C THR A 156 11.46 7.74 -0.63
N TRP A 157 10.43 7.04 -1.08
CA TRP A 157 9.17 6.92 -0.35
C TRP A 157 9.17 5.73 0.64
N ILE A 158 7.97 5.26 1.01
CA ILE A 158 7.77 4.26 2.06
C ILE A 158 7.91 2.82 1.57
N PHE A 159 7.71 2.59 0.27
CA PHE A 159 7.79 1.26 -0.31
C PHE A 159 9.23 0.85 -0.62
N GLY A 160 9.48 -0.46 -0.58
CA GLY A 160 10.77 -1.03 -0.98
C GLY A 160 10.96 -1.03 -2.50
N LEU A 161 12.15 -1.44 -2.94
CA LEU A 161 12.39 -1.76 -4.33
C LEU A 161 12.08 -3.25 -4.57
N TYR A 162 11.63 -3.57 -5.79
CA TYR A 162 11.40 -4.95 -6.19
C TYR A 162 12.64 -5.84 -5.96
N GLU A 163 13.80 -5.30 -6.31
CA GLU A 163 15.10 -5.97 -6.20
C GLU A 163 15.54 -6.19 -4.75
N GLU A 164 14.86 -5.53 -3.81
CA GLU A 164 15.11 -5.60 -2.37
C GLU A 164 13.96 -6.30 -1.61
N ARG A 165 13.05 -7.00 -2.31
CA ARG A 165 11.83 -7.54 -1.68
C ARG A 165 12.14 -8.54 -0.56
N GLU A 166 13.17 -9.36 -0.69
CA GLU A 166 13.59 -10.31 0.34
C GLU A 166 14.08 -9.60 1.61
N GLN A 167 14.95 -8.58 1.46
CA GLN A 167 15.43 -7.78 2.59
C GLN A 167 14.27 -6.98 3.20
N THR A 168 13.32 -6.54 2.38
CA THR A 168 12.12 -5.85 2.85
C THR A 168 11.22 -6.81 3.63
N ALA A 169 11.06 -8.05 3.19
CA ALA A 169 10.32 -9.08 3.90
C ALA A 169 10.98 -9.45 5.25
N ALA A 170 12.30 -9.50 5.30
CA ALA A 170 13.04 -9.74 6.54
C ALA A 170 13.01 -8.55 7.53
N SER A 171 12.54 -7.37 7.10
CA SER A 171 12.48 -6.17 7.94
C SER A 171 11.14 -6.04 8.65
N TRP A 172 11.11 -5.26 9.75
CA TRP A 172 9.86 -4.90 10.42
C TRP A 172 9.07 -3.87 9.60
N GLY A 173 7.77 -4.07 9.47
CA GLY A 173 6.86 -3.12 8.83
C GLY A 173 5.58 -3.77 8.34
N ILE A 174 4.56 -2.96 8.11
CA ILE A 174 3.25 -3.38 7.57
C ILE A 174 2.74 -2.33 6.59
N TYR A 175 2.12 -2.79 5.52
CA TYR A 175 1.38 -1.96 4.57
C TYR A 175 -0.07 -2.43 4.57
N ALA A 176 -1.00 -1.57 5.04
CA ALA A 176 -2.42 -1.94 5.10
C ALA A 176 -3.05 -2.18 3.71
N ASN A 177 -2.37 -1.76 2.66
CA ASN A 177 -2.77 -2.01 1.27
C ASN A 177 -2.42 -3.41 0.75
N ASN A 178 -1.68 -4.20 1.54
CA ASN A 178 -1.24 -5.54 1.17
C ASN A 178 -0.97 -6.36 2.44
N THR A 179 -2.04 -6.69 3.16
CA THR A 179 -1.97 -7.39 4.45
C THR A 179 -3.13 -8.38 4.58
N ALA A 180 -2.84 -9.59 5.03
CA ALA A 180 -3.84 -10.57 5.41
C ALA A 180 -3.84 -10.80 6.93
N VAL A 181 -4.99 -11.17 7.46
CA VAL A 181 -5.21 -11.38 8.90
C VAL A 181 -6.09 -12.60 9.12
N ARG A 182 -5.89 -13.31 10.22
CA ARG A 182 -6.86 -14.30 10.68
C ARG A 182 -8.14 -13.58 11.09
N THR A 183 -9.22 -13.85 10.39
CA THR A 183 -10.48 -13.08 10.48
C THR A 183 -11.04 -13.02 11.92
N SER A 184 -11.11 -14.15 12.60
CA SER A 184 -11.62 -14.21 13.98
C SER A 184 -10.78 -13.37 14.94
N PHE A 185 -9.45 -13.41 14.79
CA PHE A 185 -8.54 -12.59 15.58
C PHE A 185 -8.71 -11.10 15.29
N PHE A 186 -8.78 -10.70 14.02
CA PHE A 186 -8.90 -9.31 13.62
C PHE A 186 -10.25 -8.70 14.06
N LYS A 187 -11.34 -9.46 14.04
CA LYS A 187 -12.65 -9.01 14.55
C LYS A 187 -12.62 -8.59 16.02
N THR A 188 -11.78 -9.22 16.84
CA THR A 188 -11.58 -8.84 18.24
C THR A 188 -10.62 -7.68 18.42
N ARG A 189 -9.76 -7.41 17.42
CA ARG A 189 -8.69 -6.40 17.45
C ARG A 189 -8.58 -5.71 16.09
N PRO A 190 -9.56 -4.89 15.68
CA PRO A 190 -9.52 -4.17 14.43
C PRO A 190 -8.46 -3.06 14.44
N PHE A 191 -8.18 -2.47 13.30
CA PHE A 191 -7.33 -1.29 13.24
C PHE A 191 -7.88 -0.19 14.15
N PRO A 192 -7.05 0.41 15.02
CA PRO A 192 -7.53 1.44 15.94
C PRO A 192 -7.94 2.71 15.18
N LYS A 193 -9.03 3.35 15.65
CA LYS A 193 -9.43 4.66 15.18
C LYS A 193 -8.52 5.72 15.79
N LEU A 194 -7.59 6.24 14.99
CA LEU A 194 -6.63 7.26 15.40
C LEU A 194 -6.87 8.57 14.63
N SER A 195 -6.41 9.67 15.19
CA SER A 195 -6.37 10.96 14.52
C SER A 195 -5.18 11.09 13.55
N THR A 196 -4.80 9.99 12.90
CA THR A 196 -3.73 9.91 11.91
C THR A 196 -4.29 9.50 10.56
N PHE A 197 -3.57 9.84 9.49
CA PHE A 197 -3.99 9.46 8.14
C PHE A 197 -3.64 7.99 7.81
N LYS A 198 -2.46 7.51 8.15
CA LYS A 198 -1.97 6.18 7.70
C LYS A 198 -1.21 5.35 8.75
N TYR A 199 -1.23 5.69 10.02
CA TYR A 199 -0.44 4.98 11.04
C TYR A 199 -1.22 3.91 11.84
N SER A 200 -2.53 3.76 11.66
CA SER A 200 -3.33 2.79 12.43
C SER A 200 -2.82 1.35 12.28
N CYS A 201 -2.40 0.93 11.08
CA CYS A 201 -1.82 -0.40 10.88
C CYS A 201 -0.48 -0.58 11.62
N VAL A 202 0.33 0.48 11.73
CA VAL A 202 1.62 0.42 12.47
C VAL A 202 1.38 0.23 13.97
N PHE A 203 0.42 0.97 14.55
CA PHE A 203 0.04 0.81 15.96
C PHE A 203 -0.58 -0.56 16.21
N TRP A 204 -1.44 -1.02 15.30
CA TRP A 204 -2.02 -2.35 15.36
C TRP A 204 -0.96 -3.44 15.37
N LEU A 205 -0.02 -3.42 14.40
CA LEU A 205 1.06 -4.41 14.35
C LEU A 205 1.89 -4.41 15.63
N ARG A 206 2.23 -3.22 16.15
CA ARG A 206 2.99 -3.13 17.41
C ARG A 206 2.24 -3.74 18.59
N SER A 207 0.92 -3.55 18.68
CA SER A 207 0.12 -4.12 19.77
C SER A 207 0.10 -5.65 19.71
N ILE A 208 -0.12 -6.23 18.53
CA ILE A 208 -0.18 -7.69 18.41
C ILE A 208 1.18 -8.34 18.65
N LEU A 209 2.28 -7.71 18.23
CA LEU A 209 3.63 -8.20 18.52
C LEU A 209 4.00 -8.07 20.01
N ALA A 210 3.57 -7.00 20.67
CA ALA A 210 3.77 -6.82 22.10
C ALA A 210 3.03 -7.88 22.94
N ASP A 211 1.90 -8.37 22.44
CA ASP A 211 1.12 -9.45 23.04
C ASP A 211 1.63 -10.86 22.64
N GLY A 212 2.76 -10.95 21.94
CA GLY A 212 3.41 -12.20 21.56
C GLY A 212 2.80 -12.91 20.33
N HIS A 213 1.89 -12.26 19.59
CA HIS A 213 1.31 -12.84 18.40
C HIS A 213 2.27 -12.83 17.21
N LYS A 214 2.18 -13.85 16.36
CA LYS A 214 3.06 -14.06 15.22
C LYS A 214 2.60 -13.28 13.99
N TYR A 215 3.51 -12.52 13.41
CA TYR A 215 3.38 -11.81 12.14
C TYR A 215 4.54 -12.22 11.23
N VAL A 216 4.25 -12.48 9.97
CA VAL A 216 5.26 -12.80 8.95
C VAL A 216 5.10 -11.90 7.74
N ARG A 217 6.19 -11.67 7.01
CA ARG A 217 6.15 -11.00 5.71
C ARG A 217 6.61 -11.97 4.64
N VAL A 218 5.93 -11.91 3.48
CA VAL A 218 6.17 -12.82 2.36
C VAL A 218 6.60 -12.00 1.15
N ALA A 219 7.80 -12.30 0.64
CA ALA A 219 8.41 -11.58 -0.48
C ALA A 219 7.62 -11.76 -1.79
N ASP A 220 7.05 -12.95 -1.99
CA ASP A 220 6.29 -13.30 -3.20
C ASP A 220 4.84 -12.80 -3.16
N ALA A 221 4.32 -12.41 -2.00
CA ALA A 221 3.04 -11.73 -1.89
C ALA A 221 3.16 -10.27 -2.35
N LEU A 222 3.49 -10.07 -3.62
CA LEU A 222 3.87 -8.81 -4.22
C LEU A 222 2.69 -8.07 -4.86
N THR A 223 2.60 -6.76 -4.61
CA THR A 223 1.73 -5.84 -5.35
C THR A 223 2.53 -4.69 -5.94
N ILE A 224 2.10 -4.21 -7.12
CA ILE A 224 2.60 -2.97 -7.72
C ILE A 224 1.54 -1.90 -7.48
N HIS A 225 1.91 -0.88 -6.71
CA HIS A 225 1.04 0.25 -6.38
C HIS A 225 1.17 1.35 -7.42
N ALA A 226 0.05 1.99 -7.74
CA ALA A 226 0.02 3.15 -8.63
C ALA A 226 0.96 4.26 -8.16
N PRO A 227 1.61 4.98 -9.10
CA PRO A 227 2.28 6.22 -8.76
C PRO A 227 1.23 7.29 -8.45
N HIS A 228 1.55 8.19 -7.54
CA HIS A 228 0.63 9.28 -7.23
C HIS A 228 0.60 10.34 -8.36
N PRO A 229 -0.57 10.94 -8.62
CA PRO A 229 -0.73 11.91 -9.69
C PRO A 229 -0.10 13.25 -9.34
N GLY A 230 1.17 13.44 -9.69
CA GLY A 230 1.81 14.74 -9.71
C GLY A 230 2.38 15.28 -8.39
N TYR A 231 3.08 16.41 -8.52
CA TYR A 231 3.86 17.01 -7.45
C TYR A 231 3.00 17.57 -6.29
N GLY A 232 1.81 18.08 -6.57
CA GLY A 232 0.92 18.63 -5.53
C GLY A 232 0.51 17.58 -4.51
N PHE A 233 0.05 16.44 -4.99
CA PHE A 233 -0.29 15.30 -4.14
C PHE A 233 0.93 14.80 -3.34
N PHE A 234 2.08 14.73 -3.99
CA PHE A 234 3.33 14.30 -3.37
C PHE A 234 3.74 15.17 -2.17
N ILE A 235 3.71 16.50 -2.34
CA ILE A 235 4.05 17.43 -1.25
C ILE A 235 3.00 17.36 -0.13
N TRP A 236 1.71 17.34 -0.48
CA TRP A 236 0.64 17.17 0.50
C TRP A 236 0.82 15.87 1.29
N ARG A 237 1.11 14.77 0.60
CA ARG A 237 1.33 13.46 1.23
C ARG A 237 2.52 13.46 2.18
N ALA A 238 3.61 14.15 1.80
CA ALA A 238 4.77 14.32 2.66
C ALA A 238 4.42 15.09 3.94
N TRP A 239 3.68 16.18 3.79
CA TRP A 239 3.20 17.02 4.89
C TRP A 239 2.36 16.21 5.90
N VAL A 240 1.33 15.51 5.41
CA VAL A 240 0.47 14.68 6.26
C VAL A 240 1.26 13.56 6.93
N THR A 241 2.18 12.93 6.21
CA THR A 241 3.09 11.92 6.79
C THR A 241 3.95 12.51 7.92
N GLY A 242 4.33 13.77 7.81
CA GLY A 242 5.05 14.48 8.88
C GLY A 242 4.22 14.63 10.14
N ILE A 243 2.95 15.01 10.01
CA ILE A 243 2.00 15.14 11.13
C ILE A 243 1.78 13.77 11.79
N ASP A 244 1.52 12.73 11.00
CA ASP A 244 1.33 11.36 11.49
C ASP A 244 2.57 10.85 12.25
N ARG A 245 3.76 11.17 11.73
CA ARG A 245 5.01 10.79 12.38
C ARG A 245 5.21 11.48 13.71
N ASP A 246 4.87 12.76 13.83
CA ASP A 246 4.94 13.47 15.09
C ASP A 246 3.98 12.87 16.11
N PHE A 247 2.76 12.54 15.72
CA PHE A 247 1.82 11.79 16.54
C PHE A 247 2.43 10.46 17.02
N TYR A 248 3.04 9.69 16.12
CA TYR A 248 3.70 8.43 16.47
C TYR A 248 4.83 8.63 17.48
N VAL A 249 5.68 9.65 17.31
CA VAL A 249 6.76 9.97 18.25
C VAL A 249 6.21 10.33 19.63
N THR A 250 5.11 11.09 19.68
CA THR A 250 4.45 11.47 20.92
C THR A 250 3.95 10.25 21.70
N GLN A 251 3.29 9.31 21.00
CA GLN A 251 2.71 8.13 21.63
C GLN A 251 3.74 7.08 22.05
N THR A 252 4.89 7.02 21.38
CA THR A 252 5.82 5.88 21.55
C THR A 252 7.14 6.22 22.21
N ARG A 253 7.56 7.48 22.21
CA ARG A 253 8.95 7.83 22.58
C ARG A 253 9.10 9.06 23.43
N THR A 254 8.51 10.20 23.04
CA THR A 254 8.82 11.50 23.62
C THR A 254 7.62 12.44 23.56
N ALA A 255 7.12 12.87 24.70
CA ALA A 255 5.98 13.79 24.79
C ALA A 255 6.38 15.29 24.81
N TRP A 256 7.57 15.65 25.32
CA TRP A 256 7.98 17.05 25.49
C TRP A 256 8.43 17.72 24.17
N ARG A 257 8.01 18.96 23.96
CA ARG A 257 8.09 19.67 22.67
C ARG A 257 9.52 19.79 22.10
N LEU A 258 10.50 20.20 22.90
CA LEU A 258 11.88 20.35 22.45
C LEU A 258 12.50 19.02 22.01
N GLY A 259 12.21 17.91 22.71
CA GLY A 259 12.65 16.58 22.29
C GLY A 259 12.01 16.12 20.99
N ARG A 260 10.75 16.45 20.76
CA ARG A 260 10.08 16.18 19.48
C ARG A 260 10.70 16.99 18.34
N ALA A 261 10.98 18.30 18.58
CA ALA A 261 11.67 19.15 17.62
C ALA A 261 13.07 18.60 17.26
N PHE A 262 13.86 18.23 18.27
CA PHE A 262 15.17 17.62 18.04
C PHE A 262 15.08 16.31 17.23
N LYS A 263 14.12 15.45 17.55
CA LYS A 263 13.87 14.23 16.78
C LYS A 263 13.39 14.50 15.36
N ALA A 264 12.63 15.56 15.13
CA ALA A 264 12.23 15.97 13.79
C ALA A 264 13.44 16.41 12.95
N ILE A 265 14.35 17.22 13.54
CA ILE A 265 15.58 17.66 12.86
C ILE A 265 16.49 16.47 12.53
N THR A 266 16.78 15.62 13.51
CA THR A 266 17.65 14.45 13.29
C THR A 266 17.06 13.48 12.27
N PHE A 267 15.75 13.31 12.28
CA PHE A 267 15.06 12.50 11.28
C PHE A 267 15.13 13.11 9.87
N PHE A 268 14.92 14.43 9.76
CA PHE A 268 15.04 15.15 8.49
C PHE A 268 16.43 14.96 7.88
N VAL A 269 17.49 15.25 8.63
CA VAL A 269 18.86 15.08 8.15
C VAL A 269 19.12 13.63 7.73
N SER A 270 18.80 12.69 8.61
CA SER A 270 18.98 11.26 8.32
C SER A 270 18.18 10.80 7.08
N ARG A 271 16.98 11.36 6.87
CA ARG A 271 16.17 11.04 5.70
C ARG A 271 16.75 11.60 4.41
N VAL A 272 17.20 12.85 4.42
CA VAL A 272 17.85 13.47 3.25
C VAL A 272 19.08 12.67 2.85
N VAL A 273 19.98 12.37 3.81
CA VAL A 273 21.20 11.60 3.55
C VAL A 273 20.87 10.22 2.96
N ARG A 274 19.90 9.50 3.55
CA ARG A 274 19.48 8.18 3.04
C ARG A 274 18.83 8.27 1.66
N ALA A 275 18.00 9.28 1.41
CA ALA A 275 17.36 9.48 0.11
C ALA A 275 18.41 9.74 -0.98
N TRP A 276 19.35 10.64 -0.73
CA TRP A 276 20.43 10.95 -1.65
C TRP A 276 21.34 9.74 -1.90
N TRP A 277 21.72 9.03 -0.82
CA TRP A 277 22.50 7.80 -0.95
C TRP A 277 21.78 6.76 -1.84
N ARG A 278 20.50 6.52 -1.61
CA ARG A 278 19.71 5.59 -2.42
C ARG A 278 19.58 6.06 -3.87
N ILE A 279 19.36 7.34 -4.11
CA ILE A 279 19.30 7.92 -5.46
C ILE A 279 20.62 7.70 -6.17
N ILE A 280 21.75 8.07 -5.57
CA ILE A 280 23.08 7.95 -6.19
C ILE A 280 23.42 6.48 -6.47
N THR A 281 23.18 5.59 -5.54
CA THR A 281 23.63 4.19 -5.65
C THR A 281 22.67 3.28 -6.38
N LYS A 282 21.34 3.61 -6.39
CA LYS A 282 20.29 2.72 -6.88
C LYS A 282 19.46 3.28 -8.05
N HIS A 283 19.80 4.43 -8.58
CA HIS A 283 19.05 5.04 -9.69
C HIS A 283 18.87 4.10 -10.89
N ARG A 284 19.86 3.25 -11.18
CA ARG A 284 19.82 2.29 -12.27
C ARG A 284 18.78 1.18 -12.04
N LEU A 285 18.55 0.77 -10.79
CA LEU A 285 17.55 -0.25 -10.47
C LEU A 285 16.13 0.19 -10.82
N VAL A 286 15.86 1.50 -10.80
CA VAL A 286 14.57 2.07 -11.19
C VAL A 286 14.53 2.56 -12.64
N GLY A 287 15.54 2.24 -13.45
CA GLY A 287 15.65 2.70 -14.84
C GLY A 287 15.86 4.21 -14.99
N MET A 288 16.41 4.88 -13.97
CA MET A 288 16.70 6.32 -14.01
C MET A 288 18.09 6.56 -14.60
N PRO A 289 18.23 7.31 -15.70
CA PRO A 289 19.53 7.66 -16.27
C PRO A 289 20.29 8.64 -15.36
N ALA A 290 21.62 8.60 -15.40
CA ALA A 290 22.49 9.36 -14.48
C ALA A 290 22.25 10.88 -14.52
N TRP A 291 21.88 11.42 -15.67
CA TRP A 291 21.62 12.86 -15.82
C TRP A 291 20.36 13.33 -15.03
N GLN A 292 19.46 12.42 -14.68
CA GLN A 292 18.28 12.73 -13.84
C GLN A 292 18.59 12.73 -12.33
N VAL A 293 19.72 12.17 -11.92
CA VAL A 293 20.09 12.03 -10.50
C VAL A 293 20.07 13.38 -9.75
N PRO A 294 20.64 14.49 -10.26
CA PRO A 294 20.56 15.76 -9.56
C PRO A 294 19.14 16.25 -9.34
N GLY A 295 18.27 16.12 -10.35
CA GLY A 295 16.85 16.47 -10.24
C GLY A 295 16.12 15.61 -9.21
N ALA A 296 16.40 14.30 -9.18
CA ALA A 296 15.82 13.38 -8.19
C ALA A 296 16.27 13.73 -6.76
N MET A 297 17.52 14.16 -6.56
CA MET A 297 18.00 14.62 -5.25
C MET A 297 17.24 15.88 -4.77
N VAL A 298 16.92 16.81 -5.68
CA VAL A 298 16.11 18.00 -5.37
C VAL A 298 14.69 17.58 -4.96
N VAL A 299 14.04 16.68 -5.71
CA VAL A 299 12.70 16.16 -5.40
C VAL A 299 12.72 15.41 -4.06
N GLY A 300 13.71 14.56 -3.80
CA GLY A 300 13.88 13.84 -2.54
C GLY A 300 14.08 14.78 -1.34
N PHE A 301 14.83 15.88 -1.53
CA PHE A 301 14.98 16.94 -0.54
C PHE A 301 13.64 17.65 -0.29
N ALA A 302 12.93 18.08 -1.34
CA ALA A 302 11.63 18.76 -1.22
C ALA A 302 10.60 17.91 -0.46
N TYR A 303 10.55 16.61 -0.75
CA TYR A 303 9.72 15.68 0.01
C TYR A 303 10.10 15.64 1.50
N SER A 304 11.40 15.53 1.78
CA SER A 304 11.88 15.47 3.16
C SER A 304 11.63 16.77 3.91
N ALA A 305 11.76 17.91 3.23
CA ALA A 305 11.46 19.24 3.78
C ALA A 305 9.97 19.43 4.06
N ALA A 306 9.08 19.00 3.15
CA ALA A 306 7.63 19.04 3.37
C ALA A 306 7.21 18.15 4.56
N LEU A 307 7.80 16.97 4.68
CA LEU A 307 7.57 16.08 5.82
C LEU A 307 8.04 16.72 7.13
N PHE A 308 9.23 17.31 7.14
CA PHE A 308 9.76 18.04 8.30
C PHE A 308 8.86 19.21 8.67
N ALA A 309 8.40 20.00 7.69
CA ALA A 309 7.47 21.10 7.90
C ALA A 309 6.15 20.61 8.52
N GLY A 310 5.61 19.46 8.07
CA GLY A 310 4.44 18.83 8.70
C GLY A 310 4.67 18.44 10.16
N GLN A 311 5.85 17.90 10.50
CA GLN A 311 6.21 17.60 11.89
C GLN A 311 6.29 18.87 12.74
N MET A 312 6.93 19.92 12.25
CA MET A 312 7.06 21.21 12.96
C MET A 312 5.70 21.88 13.14
N TRP A 313 4.83 21.81 12.12
CA TRP A 313 3.46 22.32 12.21
C TRP A 313 2.65 21.62 13.30
N SER A 314 2.76 20.30 13.40
CA SER A 314 2.11 19.51 14.46
C SER A 314 2.57 19.91 15.85
N LEU A 315 3.83 20.33 16.03
CA LEU A 315 4.35 20.84 17.31
C LEU A 315 3.66 22.15 17.74
N ILE A 316 3.25 22.98 16.79
CA ILE A 316 2.63 24.29 17.05
C ILE A 316 1.11 24.14 17.19
N GLY A 317 0.46 23.47 16.24
CA GLY A 317 -1.00 23.44 16.08
C GLY A 317 -1.70 22.19 16.62
N GLY A 318 -0.95 21.18 17.06
CA GLY A 318 -1.54 19.89 17.49
C GLY A 318 -2.34 19.17 16.38
N PRO A 319 -3.26 18.26 16.74
CA PRO A 319 -4.06 17.48 15.77
C PRO A 319 -4.95 18.34 14.86
N ALA A 320 -5.33 19.56 15.28
CA ALA A 320 -6.07 20.50 14.46
C ALA A 320 -5.32 20.93 13.18
N ALA A 321 -3.99 20.76 13.16
CA ALA A 321 -3.15 21.04 12.00
C ALA A 321 -3.56 20.24 10.74
N MET A 322 -4.15 19.06 10.89
CA MET A 322 -4.65 18.25 9.76
C MET A 322 -5.81 18.89 9.00
N ARG A 323 -6.60 19.75 9.67
CA ARG A 323 -7.79 20.38 9.07
C ARG A 323 -7.48 21.53 8.12
N LEU A 324 -6.26 22.04 8.13
CA LEU A 324 -5.88 23.24 7.35
C LEU A 324 -5.49 22.95 5.89
N PHE A 325 -5.24 21.69 5.55
CA PHE A 325 -4.89 21.30 4.19
C PHE A 325 -5.83 20.20 3.73
N SER A 326 -6.88 20.63 3.02
CA SER A 326 -7.68 19.69 2.23
C SER A 326 -6.79 19.01 1.18
N ARG A 327 -7.12 17.75 0.87
CA ARG A 327 -6.47 17.01 -0.21
C ARG A 327 -6.57 17.85 -1.50
N PRO A 328 -5.46 18.08 -2.21
CA PRO A 328 -5.55 18.78 -3.48
C PRO A 328 -6.44 17.97 -4.43
N PRO A 329 -7.36 18.62 -5.18
CA PRO A 329 -8.15 17.92 -6.18
C PRO A 329 -7.18 17.24 -7.15
N VAL A 330 -7.45 15.99 -7.47
CA VAL A 330 -6.74 15.30 -8.54
C VAL A 330 -7.06 16.08 -9.81
N ALA A 331 -6.05 16.69 -10.43
CA ALA A 331 -6.23 17.35 -11.71
C ALA A 331 -6.78 16.30 -12.67
N ALA A 332 -7.94 16.58 -13.29
CA ALA A 332 -8.45 15.75 -14.37
C ALA A 332 -7.36 15.66 -15.43
N LEU A 333 -6.71 14.51 -15.52
CA LEU A 333 -5.66 14.29 -16.51
C LEU A 333 -6.34 14.19 -17.88
N PRO A 334 -5.75 14.76 -18.92
CA PRO A 334 -6.30 14.62 -20.27
C PRO A 334 -6.45 13.13 -20.57
N ALA A 335 -7.60 12.74 -21.13
CA ALA A 335 -7.86 11.38 -21.57
C ALA A 335 -6.65 10.89 -22.40
N SER A 336 -5.95 9.89 -21.88
CA SER A 336 -4.76 9.37 -22.53
C SER A 336 -5.15 8.76 -23.86
N ALA A 337 -4.36 9.04 -24.90
CA ALA A 337 -4.39 8.31 -26.17
C ALA A 337 -4.29 6.81 -25.89
N ALA A 338 -4.98 6.01 -26.71
CA ALA A 338 -5.13 4.56 -26.60
C ALA A 338 -3.87 3.81 -26.14
N PRO A 339 -3.99 2.72 -25.36
CA PRO A 339 -2.89 2.01 -24.77
C PRO A 339 -1.95 1.44 -25.84
N GLY A 340 -0.83 2.11 -26.04
CA GLY A 340 0.31 1.47 -26.67
C GLY A 340 0.90 0.48 -25.66
N ASP A 341 1.26 -0.71 -26.15
CA ASP A 341 1.90 -1.81 -25.41
C ASP A 341 2.97 -1.34 -24.42
N ALA A 342 2.58 -0.89 -23.26
CA ALA A 342 3.48 -0.62 -22.14
C ALA A 342 3.89 -1.97 -21.54
N ARG A 343 4.94 -2.55 -22.08
CA ARG A 343 5.61 -3.71 -21.47
C ARG A 343 5.93 -3.32 -20.02
N ILE A 344 5.20 -3.94 -19.08
CA ILE A 344 5.64 -4.03 -17.68
C ILE A 344 7.10 -4.46 -17.76
N GLY A 345 8.02 -3.65 -17.23
CA GLY A 345 9.45 -3.95 -17.29
C GLY A 345 9.73 -5.32 -16.69
N GLN A 346 9.70 -6.35 -17.53
CA GLN A 346 10.26 -7.63 -17.18
C GLN A 346 11.74 -7.40 -16.91
N PRO A 347 12.30 -7.97 -15.83
CA PRO A 347 13.74 -7.95 -15.65
C PRO A 347 14.38 -8.55 -16.91
N GLY A 348 15.23 -7.79 -17.58
CA GLY A 348 16.03 -8.30 -18.68
C GLY A 348 16.78 -9.56 -18.22
N PRO A 349 17.10 -10.50 -19.15
CA PRO A 349 17.76 -11.74 -18.81
C PRO A 349 19.03 -11.43 -18.02
N ALA A 350 19.19 -12.14 -16.89
CA ALA A 350 20.36 -12.01 -16.03
C ALA A 350 21.62 -12.26 -16.86
N THR A 351 22.50 -11.26 -16.93
CA THR A 351 23.84 -11.41 -17.53
C THR A 351 24.59 -12.45 -16.71
N PRO A 352 25.13 -13.52 -17.32
CA PRO A 352 25.88 -14.52 -16.57
C PRO A 352 27.09 -13.91 -15.89
N ALA A 353 27.26 -14.23 -14.61
CA ALA A 353 28.43 -13.85 -13.82
C ALA A 353 29.69 -14.40 -14.54
N LYS A 354 30.63 -13.52 -14.86
CA LYS A 354 31.97 -13.93 -15.27
C LYS A 354 32.65 -14.58 -14.05
N GLN A 355 33.05 -15.84 -14.25
CA GLN A 355 33.96 -16.56 -13.37
C GLN A 355 35.30 -15.85 -13.23
#